data_f141f4e858e1ab23ea4a4ad4cd999202
#
_entry.id   f141f4e858e1ab23ea4a4ad4cd999202
#
_cell.length_a   1.000
_cell.length_b   1.000
_cell.length_c   1.000
_cell.angle_alpha   90.00
_cell.angle_beta   90.00
_cell.angle_gamma   90.00
#
_symmetry.space_group_name_H-M   'P 1'
#
loop_
_entity.id
_entity.type
_entity.pdbx_description
1 polymer ?
#
loop_
_entity_poly.entity_id
_entity_poly.type
_entity_poly.pdbx_seq_one_letter_code
_entity_poly.pdbx_strand_id
1 'polypeptide(L)' 'MKFSDFFLPKISRSDPKVRMQAVMKTRDKGLLKQVVEKDPDQQVQKTAKKRLEELSA' A
#
# COMPACT_ATOMS: atom_id res chain seq x y z
N MET A 1 -12.78 -6.69 10.91
CA MET A 1 -12.39 -6.85 10.84
C MET A 1 -11.57 -7.00 10.43
N LYS A 2 -11.27 -7.27 10.91
CA LYS A 2 -10.71 -7.82 10.47
C LYS A 2 -10.13 -7.54 9.22
N PHE A 3 -10.61 -6.78 8.34
CA PHE A 3 -9.99 -6.33 7.14
C PHE A 3 -8.66 -5.63 7.41
N SER A 4 -8.65 -4.73 8.36
CA SER A 4 -7.41 -4.05 8.68
C SER A 4 -6.40 -5.01 9.34
N ASP A 5 -6.88 -5.97 10.12
CA ASP A 5 -5.99 -6.96 10.69
C ASP A 5 -5.33 -7.80 9.61
N PHE A 6 -6.10 -8.15 8.59
CA PHE A 6 -5.58 -8.93 7.51
C PHE A 6 -4.55 -8.13 6.69
N PHE A 7 -4.84 -6.87 6.47
CA PHE A 7 -4.05 -6.05 5.58
C PHE A 7 -2.77 -5.53 6.23
N LEU A 8 -2.89 -5.08 7.46
CA LEU A 8 -1.76 -4.46 8.16
C LEU A 8 -0.58 -5.40 8.32
N PRO A 9 -0.78 -6.66 8.70
CA PRO A 9 0.37 -7.56 8.80
C PRO A 9 1.12 -7.71 7.50
N LYS A 10 0.41 -7.69 6.39
CA LYS A 10 1.09 -7.79 5.10
C LYS A 10 1.84 -6.51 4.77
N ILE A 11 1.24 -5.38 5.07
CA ILE A 11 1.86 -4.09 4.82
C ILE A 11 3.12 -3.93 5.66
N SER A 12 3.10 -4.43 6.87
CA SER A 12 4.23 -4.24 7.76
C SER A 12 5.34 -5.26 7.56
N ARG A 13 5.16 -6.21 6.65
CA ARG A 13 6.21 -7.17 6.39
C ARG A 13 7.39 -6.52 5.71
N SER A 14 8.55 -7.08 5.94
CA SER A 14 9.76 -6.57 5.34
C SER A 14 9.87 -6.89 3.85
N ASP A 15 9.04 -7.80 3.36
CA ASP A 15 9.08 -8.18 1.95
C ASP A 15 8.33 -7.15 1.10
N PRO A 16 9.06 -6.37 0.30
CA PRO A 16 8.41 -5.34 -0.51
C PRO A 16 7.46 -5.90 -1.56
N LYS A 17 7.67 -7.12 -2.00
CA LYS A 17 6.77 -7.73 -2.97
C LYS A 17 5.38 -7.94 -2.38
N VAL A 18 5.33 -8.37 -1.12
CA VAL A 18 4.06 -8.56 -0.43
C VAL A 18 3.36 -7.22 -0.26
N ARG A 19 4.11 -6.19 0.14
CA ARG A 19 3.53 -4.86 0.30
C ARG A 19 3.03 -4.31 -1.03
N MET A 20 3.76 -4.53 -2.11
CA MET A 20 3.34 -4.07 -3.43
C MET A 20 2.05 -4.72 -3.86
N GLN A 21 1.91 -6.02 -3.61
CA GLN A 21 0.66 -6.70 -3.96
C GLN A 21 -0.51 -6.14 -3.19
N ALA A 22 -0.31 -5.88 -1.91
CA ALA A 22 -1.37 -5.29 -1.09
C ALA A 22 -1.75 -3.92 -1.62
N VAL A 23 -0.75 -3.11 -1.99
CA VAL A 23 -0.98 -1.78 -2.54
C VAL A 23 -1.77 -1.85 -3.84
N MET A 24 -1.43 -2.79 -4.69
CA MET A 24 -2.09 -2.91 -5.98
C MET A 24 -3.54 -3.35 -5.87
N LYS A 25 -3.89 -4.01 -4.79
CA LYS A 25 -5.25 -4.52 -4.61
C LYS A 25 -6.15 -3.61 -3.81
N THR A 26 -5.58 -2.73 -3.02
CA THR A 26 -6.39 -1.88 -2.15
C THR A 26 -7.01 -0.72 -2.91
N ARG A 27 -8.17 -0.27 -2.41
CA ARG A 27 -8.79 0.95 -2.90
C ARG A 27 -8.83 2.00 -1.80
N ASP A 28 -8.16 1.74 -0.70
CA ASP A 28 -8.14 2.66 0.43
C ASP A 28 -7.12 3.76 0.18
N LYS A 29 -7.61 4.93 -0.19
CA LYS A 29 -6.73 6.06 -0.51
C LYS A 29 -5.92 6.51 0.70
N GLY A 30 -6.53 6.45 1.87
CA GLY A 30 -5.82 6.82 3.09
C GLY A 30 -4.63 5.91 3.34
N LEU A 31 -4.83 4.62 3.15
CA LEU A 31 -3.75 3.67 3.31
C LEU A 31 -2.65 3.90 2.28
N LEU A 32 -3.05 4.15 1.03
CA LEU A 32 -2.07 4.40 -0.02
C LEU A 32 -1.24 5.63 0.28
N LYS A 33 -1.86 6.69 0.81
CA LYS A 33 -1.11 7.87 1.20
C LYS A 33 -0.09 7.55 2.27
N GLN A 34 -0.46 6.73 3.24
CA GLN A 34 0.47 6.34 4.28
C GLN A 34 1.65 5.58 3.71
N VAL A 35 1.39 4.69 2.76
CA VAL A 35 2.45 3.92 2.13
C VAL A 35 3.40 4.86 1.38
N VAL A 36 2.84 5.82 0.64
CA VAL A 36 3.68 6.77 -0.09
C VAL A 36 4.58 7.55 0.84
N GLU A 37 4.07 7.89 2.01
CA GLU A 37 4.84 8.73 2.93
C GLU A 37 5.79 7.95 3.83
N LYS A 38 5.43 6.72 4.18
CA LYS A 38 6.14 6.02 5.26
C LYS A 38 6.84 4.74 4.85
N ASP A 39 6.53 4.19 3.71
CA ASP A 39 7.16 2.93 3.32
C ASP A 39 8.62 3.18 2.98
N PRO A 40 9.53 2.38 3.53
CA PRO A 40 10.97 2.56 3.27
C PRO A 40 11.39 2.15 1.86
N ASP A 41 10.57 1.43 1.13
CA ASP A 41 10.93 0.95 -0.20
C ASP A 41 10.39 1.88 -1.26
N GLN A 42 11.27 2.42 -2.09
CA GLN A 42 10.88 3.37 -3.12
C GLN A 42 9.95 2.76 -4.17
N GLN A 43 10.16 1.51 -4.49
CA GLN A 43 9.30 0.83 -5.45
C GLN A 43 7.87 0.75 -4.93
N VAL A 44 7.72 0.43 -3.66
CA VAL A 44 6.41 0.36 -3.05
C VAL A 44 5.78 1.74 -3.02
N GLN A 45 6.56 2.77 -2.68
CA GLN A 45 6.07 4.14 -2.67
C GLN A 45 5.56 4.56 -4.05
N LYS A 46 6.33 4.27 -5.09
CA LYS A 46 5.94 4.64 -6.44
C LYS A 46 4.67 3.90 -6.86
N THR A 47 4.59 2.63 -6.53
CA THR A 47 3.42 1.84 -6.86
C THR A 47 2.18 2.38 -6.14
N ALA A 48 2.32 2.73 -4.88
CA ALA A 48 1.22 3.30 -4.13
C ALA A 48 0.77 4.64 -4.70
N LYS A 49 1.72 5.47 -5.10
CA LYS A 49 1.40 6.75 -5.68
C LYS A 49 0.64 6.58 -7.00
N LYS A 50 1.11 5.67 -7.82
CA LYS A 50 0.46 5.39 -9.09
C LYS A 50 -0.97 4.88 -8.86
N ARG A 51 -1.12 3.97 -7.92
CA ARG A 51 -2.44 3.42 -7.59
C ARG A 51 -3.36 4.52 -7.09
N LEU A 52 -2.83 5.41 -6.25
CA LEU A 52 -3.61 6.52 -5.72
C LEU A 52 -4.10 7.42 -6.84
N GLU A 53 -3.25 7.69 -7.81
CA GLU A 53 -3.62 8.49 -8.96
C GLU A 53 -4.71 7.81 -9.78
N GLU A 54 -4.61 6.52 -9.96
CA GLU A 54 -5.62 5.76 -10.70
C GLU A 54 -6.97 5.83 -10.02
N LEU A 55 -6.99 5.74 -8.70
CA LEU A 55 -8.23 5.79 -7.95
C LEU A 55 -8.83 7.19 -7.92
N SER A 56 -8.00 8.20 -8.12
CA SER A 56 -8.43 9.59 -8.08
C SER A 56 -8.83 10.13 -9.45
N ALA A 57 -8.49 9.41 -10.48
CA ALA A 57 -8.76 9.85 -11.85
C ALA A 57 -10.24 9.82 -12.23
#